data_9bbbc24693dfd32876c1558060632485
#
_entry.id   9bbbc24693dfd32876c1558060632485
#
_cell.length_a   1.000
_cell.length_b   1.000
_cell.length_c   1.000
_cell.angle_alpha   90.00
_cell.angle_beta   90.00
_cell.angle_gamma   90.00
#
_symmetry.space_group_name_H-M   'P 1'
#
loop_
_entity.id
_entity.type
_entity.pdbx_description
1 polymer ?
#
loop_
_entity_poly.entity_id
_entity_poly.type
_entity_poly.pdbx_seq_one_letter_code
_entity_poly.pdbx_strand_id
1 'polypeptide(L)'
;MYLQGKLIDQHYYAIASKATLLKPNQLPVPADKFEKAFGLSWESALASGKVFNALDACKKLGITADELDKAWGPAKKVKFGGGFYCGLVTIPGKEPIYVFNAFFMSMRAKFVLPGTSIHYYVVEFEPSTTSWEEFRGKVLGPTNPADAPADSLRGSILKDWKQLGLKAVPNTGDNGVHASASPFEALAERANWLKADVTKDSFGSLLIQNGISKETIDKWSVDPQVKGGSLFDALEDLDSDACLAKAVELNKK
;
A
#
# COMPACT_ATOMS: atom_id res chain seq x y z
N MET A 1 -0.18 21.71 1.71
CA MET A 1 0.03 21.51 3.16
C MET A 1 1.17 20.50 3.33
N TYR A 2 2.32 20.96 3.81
CA TYR A 2 3.49 20.12 3.99
C TYR A 2 3.37 19.31 5.28
N LEU A 3 3.25 18.01 5.15
CA LEU A 3 3.41 17.08 6.26
C LEU A 3 4.68 16.26 5.99
N GLN A 4 5.85 16.84 6.32
CA GLN A 4 7.14 16.16 6.17
C GLN A 4 7.10 14.76 6.78
N GLY A 5 7.39 13.76 5.97
CA GLY A 5 7.51 12.36 6.39
C GLY A 5 6.22 11.62 6.69
N LYS A 6 5.07 12.31 6.70
CA LYS A 6 3.77 11.69 7.01
C LYS A 6 2.94 11.35 5.76
N LEU A 7 3.28 11.89 4.61
CA LEU A 7 2.42 11.86 3.45
C LEU A 7 2.24 10.45 2.88
N ILE A 8 3.34 9.79 2.54
CA ILE A 8 3.26 8.42 2.00
C ILE A 8 2.87 7.41 3.07
N ASP A 9 3.27 7.65 4.33
CA ASP A 9 2.85 6.80 5.45
C ASP A 9 1.34 6.87 5.68
N GLN A 10 0.71 8.01 5.40
CA GLN A 10 -0.75 8.14 5.44
C GLN A 10 -1.43 7.51 4.24
N HIS A 11 -0.82 7.62 3.07
CA HIS A 11 -1.36 7.11 1.82
C HIS A 11 -1.41 5.58 1.79
N TYR A 12 -0.30 4.95 2.10
CA TYR A 12 -0.18 3.52 2.17
C TYR A 12 -0.10 3.03 3.61
N TYR A 13 -1.02 3.50 4.47
CA TYR A 13 -0.91 3.24 5.90
C TYR A 13 -0.78 1.75 6.22
N ALA A 14 -1.54 0.89 5.55
CA ALA A 14 -1.49 -0.55 5.75
C ALA A 14 -0.11 -1.14 5.38
N ILE A 15 0.52 -0.64 4.31
CA ILE A 15 1.86 -1.04 3.88
C ILE A 15 2.91 -0.40 4.79
N ALA A 16 2.77 0.88 5.04
CA ALA A 16 3.68 1.70 5.84
C ALA A 16 3.79 1.21 7.29
N SER A 17 2.67 0.89 7.92
CA SER A 17 2.64 0.40 9.30
C SER A 17 3.42 -0.90 9.46
N LYS A 18 3.28 -1.83 8.51
CA LYS A 18 4.03 -3.09 8.48
C LYS A 18 5.52 -2.88 8.21
N ALA A 19 5.89 -1.81 7.50
CA ALA A 19 7.28 -1.48 7.17
C ALA A 19 7.99 -0.67 8.25
N THR A 20 7.26 0.11 9.06
CA THR A 20 7.87 1.16 9.91
C THR A 20 7.42 1.19 11.36
N LEU A 21 6.20 0.72 11.66
CA LEU A 21 5.59 0.88 12.98
C LEU A 21 5.44 -0.45 13.73
N LEU A 22 4.85 -1.46 13.09
CA LEU A 22 4.55 -2.73 13.73
C LEU A 22 5.83 -3.50 14.04
N LYS A 23 5.91 -4.01 15.26
CA LYS A 23 6.97 -4.92 15.66
C LYS A 23 6.69 -6.34 15.15
N PRO A 24 7.70 -7.22 15.04
CA PRO A 24 7.53 -8.55 14.48
C PRO A 24 6.35 -9.35 15.06
N ASN A 25 6.16 -9.29 16.37
CA ASN A 25 5.08 -9.98 17.08
C ASN A 25 3.69 -9.34 16.89
N GLN A 26 3.60 -8.18 16.28
CA GLN A 26 2.35 -7.48 15.97
C GLN A 26 1.93 -7.67 14.50
N LEU A 27 2.80 -8.26 13.69
CA LEU A 27 2.52 -8.50 12.27
C LEU A 27 1.56 -9.70 12.10
N PRO A 28 0.49 -9.57 11.31
CA PRO A 28 -0.49 -10.64 11.09
C PRO A 28 0.04 -11.69 10.09
N VAL A 29 1.11 -12.37 10.45
CA VAL A 29 1.80 -13.34 9.59
C VAL A 29 1.06 -14.68 9.60
N PRO A 30 0.64 -15.21 8.43
CA PRO A 30 0.20 -16.59 8.31
C PRO A 30 1.37 -17.54 8.52
N ALA A 31 1.42 -18.20 9.69
CA ALA A 31 2.56 -19.01 10.13
C ALA A 31 2.86 -20.16 9.16
N ASP A 32 1.83 -20.81 8.63
CA ASP A 32 1.93 -21.88 7.64
C ASP A 32 2.59 -21.43 6.33
N LYS A 33 2.23 -20.24 5.84
CA LYS A 33 2.85 -19.66 4.63
C LYS A 33 4.30 -19.28 4.87
N PHE A 34 4.61 -18.75 6.05
CA PHE A 34 5.98 -18.41 6.43
C PHE A 34 6.86 -19.67 6.48
N GLU A 35 6.40 -20.69 7.19
CA GLU A 35 7.14 -21.95 7.32
C GLU A 35 7.34 -22.65 5.99
N LYS A 36 6.30 -22.73 5.15
CA LYS A 36 6.41 -23.25 3.78
C LYS A 36 7.44 -22.52 2.94
N ALA A 37 7.51 -21.20 3.10
CA ALA A 37 8.45 -20.38 2.32
C ALA A 37 9.90 -20.52 2.81
N PHE A 38 10.12 -20.53 4.11
CA PHE A 38 11.47 -20.40 4.67
C PHE A 38 12.02 -21.68 5.34
N GLY A 39 11.17 -22.69 5.59
CA GLY A 39 11.58 -23.93 6.25
C GLY A 39 11.81 -23.78 7.76
N LEU A 40 11.28 -22.73 8.37
CA LEU A 40 11.41 -22.41 9.78
C LEU A 40 10.05 -21.96 10.31
N SER A 41 9.62 -22.43 11.48
CA SER A 41 8.36 -21.96 12.06
C SER A 41 8.40 -20.48 12.41
N TRP A 42 7.24 -19.82 12.34
CA TRP A 42 7.14 -18.39 12.66
C TRP A 42 7.61 -18.08 14.08
N GLU A 43 7.23 -18.92 15.05
CA GLU A 43 7.65 -18.81 16.45
C GLU A 43 9.18 -18.91 16.60
N SER A 44 9.81 -19.85 15.90
CA SER A 44 11.26 -20.00 15.90
C SER A 44 11.96 -18.79 15.26
N ALA A 45 11.37 -18.24 14.18
CA ALA A 45 11.91 -17.02 13.57
C ALA A 45 11.84 -15.84 14.54
N LEU A 46 10.72 -15.64 15.24
CA LEU A 46 10.59 -14.60 16.26
C LEU A 46 11.59 -14.79 17.41
N ALA A 47 11.71 -16.01 17.93
CA ALA A 47 12.64 -16.33 19.02
C ALA A 47 14.11 -16.11 18.65
N SER A 48 14.45 -16.23 17.36
CA SER A 48 15.82 -15.98 16.86
C SER A 48 16.27 -14.54 16.95
N GLY A 49 15.32 -13.56 17.10
CA GLY A 49 15.62 -12.14 17.05
C GLY A 49 16.06 -11.63 15.68
N LYS A 50 15.82 -12.40 14.60
CA LYS A 50 16.24 -12.09 13.21
C LYS A 50 15.11 -11.54 12.35
N VAL A 51 13.97 -11.17 12.94
CA VAL A 51 12.79 -10.65 12.24
C VAL A 51 12.67 -9.16 12.48
N PHE A 52 12.51 -8.38 11.40
CA PHE A 52 12.45 -6.93 11.47
C PHE A 52 11.40 -6.36 10.49
N ASN A 53 10.77 -5.25 10.84
CA ASN A 53 10.19 -4.37 9.84
C ASN A 53 11.32 -3.66 9.06
N ALA A 54 11.02 -3.06 7.94
CA ALA A 54 12.05 -2.48 7.07
C ALA A 54 12.85 -1.33 7.73
N LEU A 55 12.18 -0.47 8.51
CA LEU A 55 12.84 0.63 9.21
C LEU A 55 13.82 0.12 10.27
N ASP A 56 13.40 -0.85 11.07
CA ASP A 56 14.26 -1.44 12.11
C ASP A 56 15.39 -2.27 11.47
N ALA A 57 15.16 -2.91 10.31
CA ALA A 57 16.19 -3.59 9.54
C ALA A 57 17.28 -2.63 9.05
N CYS A 58 16.92 -1.46 8.50
CA CYS A 58 17.89 -0.43 8.12
C CYS A 58 18.76 -0.02 9.31
N LYS A 59 18.15 0.22 10.47
CA LYS A 59 18.86 0.57 11.71
C LYS A 59 19.78 -0.56 12.18
N LYS A 60 19.26 -1.80 12.21
CA LYS A 60 20.02 -2.99 12.65
C LYS A 60 21.24 -3.24 11.78
N LEU A 61 21.09 -3.07 10.48
CA LEU A 61 22.14 -3.32 9.50
C LEU A 61 23.06 -2.10 9.28
N GLY A 62 22.65 -0.91 9.73
CA GLY A 62 23.38 0.35 9.48
C GLY A 62 23.45 0.67 7.99
N ILE A 63 22.35 0.49 7.27
CA ILE A 63 22.26 0.69 5.82
C ILE A 63 21.15 1.68 5.46
N THR A 64 21.26 2.23 4.26
CA THR A 64 20.25 3.13 3.68
C THR A 64 19.04 2.34 3.15
N ALA A 65 17.95 3.07 2.87
CA ALA A 65 16.76 2.53 2.23
C ALA A 65 17.07 1.90 0.86
N ASP A 66 17.93 2.55 0.07
CA ASP A 66 18.32 2.08 -1.27
C ASP A 66 19.18 0.81 -1.21
N GLU A 67 20.07 0.71 -0.21
CA GLU A 67 20.87 -0.50 0.01
C GLU A 67 19.98 -1.67 0.45
N LEU A 68 18.97 -1.40 1.29
CA LEU A 68 17.99 -2.41 1.68
C LEU A 68 17.18 -2.89 0.47
N ASP A 69 16.72 -1.98 -0.38
CA ASP A 69 15.94 -2.31 -1.58
C ASP A 69 16.77 -3.12 -2.60
N LYS A 70 18.04 -2.77 -2.80
CA LYS A 70 18.97 -3.56 -3.60
C LYS A 70 19.14 -4.99 -3.07
N ALA A 71 19.27 -5.16 -1.76
CA ALA A 71 19.36 -6.48 -1.14
C ALA A 71 18.01 -7.24 -1.16
N TRP A 72 16.89 -6.51 -1.17
CA TRP A 72 15.56 -7.06 -1.32
C TRP A 72 15.30 -7.63 -2.71
N GLY A 73 15.83 -7.01 -3.77
CA GLY A 73 15.63 -7.45 -5.15
C GLY A 73 15.81 -8.97 -5.34
N PRO A 74 16.97 -9.55 -5.06
CA PRO A 74 17.26 -10.99 -5.20
C PRO A 74 16.75 -11.85 -4.04
N ALA A 75 16.26 -11.28 -2.94
CA ALA A 75 15.87 -12.02 -1.75
C ALA A 75 14.77 -13.05 -2.03
N LYS A 76 14.84 -14.21 -1.35
CA LYS A 76 13.73 -15.16 -1.32
C LYS A 76 12.57 -14.52 -0.59
N LYS A 77 11.41 -14.40 -1.24
CA LYS A 77 10.24 -13.63 -0.75
C LYS A 77 8.99 -14.48 -0.71
N VAL A 78 8.10 -14.13 0.23
CA VAL A 78 6.73 -14.65 0.29
C VAL A 78 5.75 -13.48 0.39
N LYS A 79 4.64 -13.56 -0.36
CA LYS A 79 3.50 -12.64 -0.29
C LYS A 79 2.45 -13.21 0.66
N PHE A 80 2.06 -12.43 1.65
CA PHE A 80 1.01 -12.78 2.60
C PHE A 80 -0.35 -12.16 2.25
N GLY A 81 -0.33 -11.06 1.52
CA GLY A 81 -1.51 -10.32 1.07
C GLY A 81 -1.11 -9.12 0.23
N GLY A 82 -2.08 -8.31 -0.18
CA GLY A 82 -1.81 -7.05 -0.87
C GLY A 82 -0.85 -6.18 -0.07
N GLY A 83 0.25 -5.76 -0.69
CA GLY A 83 1.25 -4.94 -0.03
C GLY A 83 1.89 -5.53 1.25
N PHE A 84 1.79 -6.85 1.48
CA PHE A 84 2.35 -7.51 2.64
C PHE A 84 3.27 -8.67 2.27
N TYR A 85 4.57 -8.42 2.42
CA TYR A 85 5.63 -9.34 2.00
C TYR A 85 6.67 -9.53 3.10
N CYS A 86 7.27 -10.72 3.13
CA CYS A 86 8.48 -11.00 3.91
C CYS A 86 9.57 -11.52 2.98
N GLY A 87 10.81 -11.12 3.18
CA GLY A 87 11.98 -11.63 2.45
C GLY A 87 13.14 -11.93 3.38
N LEU A 88 13.89 -12.98 3.04
CA LEU A 88 15.17 -13.29 3.68
C LEU A 88 16.26 -12.45 3.01
N VAL A 89 16.64 -11.36 3.66
CA VAL A 89 17.62 -10.40 3.15
C VAL A 89 19.03 -10.82 3.59
N THR A 90 19.93 -10.89 2.63
CA THR A 90 21.35 -11.21 2.84
C THR A 90 22.22 -10.05 2.38
N ILE A 91 23.12 -9.59 3.23
CA ILE A 91 24.10 -8.55 2.92
C ILE A 91 25.49 -9.11 3.20
N PRO A 92 26.47 -8.91 2.30
CA PRO A 92 27.82 -9.38 2.52
C PRO A 92 28.39 -8.96 3.88
N GLY A 93 28.95 -9.92 4.62
CA GLY A 93 29.52 -9.68 5.95
C GLY A 93 28.51 -9.48 7.09
N LYS A 94 27.21 -9.66 6.83
CA LYS A 94 26.14 -9.57 7.84
C LYS A 94 25.33 -10.87 7.87
N GLU A 95 24.78 -11.16 9.04
CA GLU A 95 23.89 -12.30 9.21
C GLU A 95 22.58 -12.07 8.45
N PRO A 96 22.03 -13.08 7.74
CA PRO A 96 20.73 -12.97 7.07
C PRO A 96 19.59 -12.70 8.07
N ILE A 97 18.67 -11.82 7.67
CA ILE A 97 17.51 -11.44 8.48
C ILE A 97 16.22 -11.49 7.67
N TYR A 98 15.11 -11.75 8.32
CA TYR A 98 13.79 -11.66 7.74
C TYR A 98 13.28 -10.21 7.83
N VAL A 99 12.95 -9.63 6.69
CA VAL A 99 12.52 -8.23 6.61
C VAL A 99 11.15 -8.14 5.98
N PHE A 100 10.29 -7.35 6.60
CA PHE A 100 8.95 -7.07 6.09
C PHE A 100 8.93 -5.77 5.28
N ASN A 101 8.31 -5.83 4.08
CA ASN A 101 8.06 -4.69 3.19
C ASN A 101 9.30 -3.82 2.93
N ALA A 102 10.47 -4.43 2.71
CA ALA A 102 11.72 -3.69 2.52
C ALA A 102 11.66 -2.69 1.34
N PHE A 103 10.94 -3.03 0.26
CA PHE A 103 10.73 -2.16 -0.89
C PHE A 103 10.11 -0.80 -0.55
N PHE A 104 9.32 -0.74 0.53
CA PHE A 104 8.63 0.48 0.91
C PHE A 104 9.58 1.60 1.32
N MET A 105 10.76 1.27 1.85
CA MET A 105 11.68 2.27 2.39
C MET A 105 12.31 3.14 1.30
N SER A 106 12.69 2.59 0.15
CA SER A 106 13.23 3.35 -0.98
C SER A 106 12.14 4.24 -1.61
N MET A 107 10.91 3.71 -1.74
CA MET A 107 9.76 4.48 -2.19
C MET A 107 9.47 5.65 -1.22
N ARG A 108 9.40 5.36 0.09
CA ARG A 108 9.18 6.36 1.14
C ARG A 108 10.25 7.46 1.13
N ALA A 109 11.50 7.11 0.93
CA ALA A 109 12.62 8.05 0.93
C ALA A 109 12.40 9.22 -0.04
N LYS A 110 11.81 8.97 -1.22
CA LYS A 110 11.53 10.01 -2.22
C LYS A 110 10.52 11.05 -1.74
N PHE A 111 9.57 10.65 -0.91
CA PHE A 111 8.48 11.51 -0.43
C PHE A 111 8.82 12.25 0.87
N VAL A 112 9.86 11.83 1.59
CA VAL A 112 10.28 12.47 2.85
C VAL A 112 11.45 13.43 2.68
N LEU A 113 11.96 13.60 1.46
CA LEU A 113 13.01 14.57 1.17
C LEU A 113 12.48 16.00 1.33
N PRO A 114 13.29 16.94 1.88
CA PRO A 114 12.91 18.34 1.92
C PRO A 114 12.59 18.88 0.53
N GLY A 115 11.50 19.64 0.42
CA GLY A 115 11.07 20.25 -0.85
C GLY A 115 10.23 19.37 -1.77
N THR A 116 9.98 18.11 -1.42
CA THR A 116 9.03 17.28 -2.17
C THR A 116 7.59 17.71 -1.90
N SER A 117 6.74 17.56 -2.91
CA SER A 117 5.31 17.83 -2.80
C SER A 117 4.53 16.83 -3.65
N ILE A 118 3.26 16.66 -3.32
CA ILE A 118 2.28 15.99 -4.17
C ILE A 118 1.13 16.94 -4.49
N HIS A 119 0.52 16.73 -5.64
CA HIS A 119 -0.74 17.35 -6.00
C HIS A 119 -1.84 16.29 -5.86
N TYR A 120 -2.94 16.65 -5.21
CA TYR A 120 -4.07 15.75 -5.05
C TYR A 120 -5.35 16.38 -5.59
N TYR A 121 -6.25 15.51 -6.04
CA TYR A 121 -7.56 15.88 -6.55
C TYR A 121 -8.61 14.96 -5.93
N VAL A 122 -9.76 15.53 -5.58
CA VAL A 122 -10.96 14.74 -5.35
C VAL A 122 -11.69 14.70 -6.68
N VAL A 123 -11.87 13.49 -7.22
CA VAL A 123 -12.46 13.26 -8.53
C VAL A 123 -13.83 12.64 -8.34
N GLU A 124 -14.79 13.08 -9.12
CA GLU A 124 -16.15 12.53 -9.15
C GLU A 124 -16.48 12.11 -10.57
N PHE A 125 -17.05 10.94 -10.73
CA PHE A 125 -17.47 10.41 -12.03
C PHE A 125 -18.68 9.48 -11.85
N GLU A 126 -19.49 9.40 -12.93
CA GLU A 126 -20.69 8.55 -12.96
C GLU A 126 -20.30 7.11 -13.38
N PRO A 127 -20.65 6.08 -12.59
CA PRO A 127 -20.32 4.69 -12.92
C PRO A 127 -20.90 4.21 -14.27
N SER A 128 -22.00 4.82 -14.71
CA SER A 128 -22.59 4.53 -16.02
C SER A 128 -21.74 4.99 -17.22
N THR A 129 -20.80 5.89 -17.01
CA THR A 129 -19.89 6.42 -18.04
C THR A 129 -18.48 5.91 -17.88
N THR A 130 -18.03 5.69 -16.66
CA THR A 130 -16.66 5.22 -16.36
C THR A 130 -16.71 4.43 -15.06
N SER A 131 -16.43 3.13 -15.11
CA SER A 131 -16.33 2.33 -13.91
C SER A 131 -15.02 2.64 -13.14
N TRP A 132 -14.94 2.21 -11.89
CA TRP A 132 -13.72 2.36 -11.07
C TRP A 132 -12.52 1.65 -11.70
N GLU A 133 -12.76 0.44 -12.21
CA GLU A 133 -11.76 -0.35 -12.95
C GLU A 133 -11.28 0.40 -14.22
N GLU A 134 -12.21 0.98 -15.00
CA GLU A 134 -11.87 1.74 -16.19
C GLU A 134 -11.11 3.03 -15.86
N PHE A 135 -11.50 3.75 -14.82
CA PHE A 135 -10.77 4.93 -14.37
C PHE A 135 -9.32 4.58 -14.02
N ARG A 136 -9.11 3.52 -13.24
CA ARG A 136 -7.76 3.07 -12.86
C ARG A 136 -6.99 2.47 -14.04
N GLY A 137 -7.63 1.60 -14.83
CA GLY A 137 -6.96 0.85 -15.89
C GLY A 137 -6.75 1.63 -17.19
N LYS A 138 -7.68 2.55 -17.53
CA LYS A 138 -7.65 3.27 -18.80
C LYS A 138 -7.26 4.74 -18.63
N VAL A 139 -7.87 5.46 -17.68
CA VAL A 139 -7.55 6.89 -17.49
C VAL A 139 -6.18 7.04 -16.81
N LEU A 140 -5.92 6.33 -15.71
CA LEU A 140 -4.58 6.33 -15.11
C LEU A 140 -3.59 5.46 -15.89
N GLY A 141 -4.02 4.31 -16.33
CA GLY A 141 -3.20 3.22 -16.82
C GLY A 141 -2.76 2.26 -15.69
N PRO A 142 -2.40 0.99 -16.02
CA PRO A 142 -1.93 -0.01 -15.07
C PRO A 142 -0.67 0.44 -14.32
N THR A 143 -0.38 -0.22 -13.19
CA THR A 143 0.72 0.13 -12.29
C THR A 143 2.09 0.15 -12.97
N ASN A 144 2.33 -0.75 -13.92
CA ASN A 144 3.51 -0.69 -14.77
C ASN A 144 3.23 0.25 -15.98
N PRO A 145 3.90 1.41 -16.09
CA PRO A 145 3.68 2.34 -17.17
C PRO A 145 3.97 1.78 -18.57
N ALA A 146 4.82 0.75 -18.67
CA ALA A 146 5.12 0.10 -19.94
C ALA A 146 3.92 -0.64 -20.55
N ASP A 147 2.96 -1.04 -19.71
CA ASP A 147 1.74 -1.73 -20.11
C ASP A 147 0.55 -0.75 -20.27
N ALA A 148 0.79 0.54 -19.99
CA ALA A 148 -0.27 1.54 -19.97
C ALA A 148 -0.66 2.01 -21.40
N PRO A 149 -1.96 2.26 -21.68
CA PRO A 149 -2.37 2.93 -22.89
C PRO A 149 -1.63 4.25 -23.10
N ALA A 150 -1.24 4.55 -24.33
CA ALA A 150 -0.44 5.73 -24.66
C ALA A 150 -1.11 7.07 -24.29
N ASP A 151 -2.43 7.10 -24.27
CA ASP A 151 -3.29 8.22 -23.92
C ASP A 151 -3.68 8.26 -22.45
N SER A 152 -3.32 7.24 -21.66
CA SER A 152 -3.47 7.26 -20.21
C SER A 152 -2.47 8.19 -19.54
N LEU A 153 -2.71 8.58 -18.29
CA LEU A 153 -1.78 9.43 -17.54
C LEU A 153 -0.39 8.79 -17.41
N ARG A 154 -0.32 7.51 -17.04
CA ARG A 154 0.96 6.80 -16.91
C ARG A 154 1.66 6.58 -18.23
N GLY A 155 0.91 6.29 -19.30
CA GLY A 155 1.44 6.19 -20.67
C GLY A 155 2.03 7.51 -21.13
N SER A 156 1.32 8.62 -20.91
CA SER A 156 1.80 9.97 -21.23
C SER A 156 3.06 10.34 -20.43
N ILE A 157 3.10 10.06 -19.14
CA ILE A 157 4.30 10.28 -18.30
C ILE A 157 5.47 9.43 -18.79
N LEU A 158 5.24 8.16 -19.13
CA LEU A 158 6.28 7.29 -19.69
C LEU A 158 6.82 7.82 -21.03
N LYS A 159 5.94 8.30 -21.89
CA LYS A 159 6.33 8.86 -23.19
C LYS A 159 7.20 10.11 -23.04
N ASP A 160 6.77 11.01 -22.16
CA ASP A 160 7.34 12.35 -22.07
C ASP A 160 8.29 12.53 -20.86
N TRP A 161 8.71 11.45 -20.22
CA TRP A 161 9.46 11.48 -18.97
C TRP A 161 10.69 12.39 -18.96
N LYS A 162 11.45 12.46 -20.09
CA LYS A 162 12.61 13.34 -20.21
C LYS A 162 12.21 14.81 -20.26
N GLN A 163 11.15 15.13 -21.01
CA GLN A 163 10.62 16.50 -21.14
C GLN A 163 10.02 16.98 -19.82
N LEU A 164 9.45 16.06 -19.03
CA LEU A 164 8.96 16.30 -17.68
C LEU A 164 10.08 16.45 -16.64
N GLY A 165 11.35 16.28 -17.03
CA GLY A 165 12.49 16.44 -16.14
C GLY A 165 12.68 15.29 -15.16
N LEU A 166 12.09 14.12 -15.41
CA LEU A 166 12.28 12.95 -14.55
C LEU A 166 13.70 12.40 -14.71
N LYS A 167 14.30 11.95 -13.61
CA LYS A 167 15.69 11.46 -13.57
C LYS A 167 15.87 10.04 -14.13
N ALA A 168 14.80 9.28 -14.19
CA ALA A 168 14.78 7.89 -14.65
C ALA A 168 13.48 7.58 -15.38
N VAL A 169 13.50 6.52 -16.18
CA VAL A 169 12.30 5.98 -16.82
C VAL A 169 11.31 5.53 -15.76
N PRO A 170 10.04 5.96 -15.83
CA PRO A 170 8.99 5.46 -14.92
C PRO A 170 8.87 3.92 -14.96
N ASN A 171 8.56 3.34 -13.80
CA ASN A 171 8.43 1.90 -13.63
C ASN A 171 7.35 1.59 -12.59
N THR A 172 7.08 0.33 -12.31
CA THR A 172 6.05 -0.11 -11.35
C THR A 172 6.16 0.55 -9.97
N GLY A 173 7.37 0.79 -9.49
CA GLY A 173 7.61 1.40 -8.16
C GLY A 173 7.69 2.94 -8.18
N ASP A 174 7.73 3.55 -9.37
CA ASP A 174 7.88 5.00 -9.56
C ASP A 174 7.15 5.42 -10.84
N ASN A 175 5.83 5.50 -10.79
CA ASN A 175 4.95 5.69 -11.94
C ASN A 175 4.23 7.05 -11.99
N GLY A 176 4.49 7.91 -11.00
CA GLY A 176 4.07 9.32 -11.01
C GLY A 176 2.63 9.60 -10.59
N VAL A 177 1.73 8.63 -10.64
CA VAL A 177 0.29 8.83 -10.37
C VAL A 177 -0.26 7.70 -9.51
N HIS A 178 -1.13 8.07 -8.56
CA HIS A 178 -1.93 7.15 -7.78
C HIS A 178 -3.42 7.48 -7.90
N ALA A 179 -4.27 6.46 -7.82
CA ALA A 179 -5.69 6.60 -7.54
C ALA A 179 -6.12 5.57 -6.50
N SER A 180 -7.03 5.95 -5.64
CA SER A 180 -7.66 5.04 -4.68
C SER A 180 -8.24 3.82 -5.38
N ALA A 181 -8.04 2.63 -4.84
CA ALA A 181 -8.42 1.38 -5.49
C ALA A 181 -9.93 1.09 -5.42
N SER A 182 -10.66 1.80 -4.56
CA SER A 182 -12.11 1.65 -4.39
C SER A 182 -12.73 2.88 -3.74
N PRO A 183 -14.07 3.00 -3.74
CA PRO A 183 -14.78 4.03 -2.96
C PRO A 183 -14.43 4.01 -1.47
N PHE A 184 -14.20 2.82 -0.91
CA PHE A 184 -13.81 2.68 0.50
C PHE A 184 -12.37 3.19 0.74
N GLU A 185 -11.43 2.85 -0.13
CA GLU A 185 -10.06 3.38 -0.02
C GLU A 185 -10.04 4.89 -0.21
N ALA A 186 -10.83 5.44 -1.15
CA ALA A 186 -10.98 6.87 -1.33
C ALA A 186 -11.51 7.57 -0.07
N LEU A 187 -12.48 6.96 0.64
CA LEU A 187 -12.94 7.44 1.93
C LEU A 187 -11.82 7.44 2.97
N ALA A 188 -11.09 6.32 3.10
CA ALA A 188 -9.98 6.18 4.04
C ALA A 188 -8.87 7.20 3.76
N GLU A 189 -8.50 7.40 2.50
CA GLU A 189 -7.49 8.37 2.07
C GLU A 189 -7.95 9.81 2.32
N ARG A 190 -9.20 10.17 2.01
CA ARG A 190 -9.74 11.51 2.31
C ARG A 190 -9.78 11.77 3.81
N ALA A 191 -10.17 10.81 4.61
CA ALA A 191 -10.14 10.93 6.07
C ALA A 191 -8.71 11.17 6.59
N ASN A 192 -7.73 10.44 6.08
CA ASN A 192 -6.32 10.59 6.47
C ASN A 192 -5.70 11.90 6.00
N TRP A 193 -5.85 12.23 4.73
CA TRP A 193 -5.16 13.36 4.11
C TRP A 193 -5.86 14.68 4.31
N LEU A 194 -7.18 14.69 4.12
CA LEU A 194 -7.99 15.90 4.11
C LEU A 194 -8.73 16.13 5.43
N LYS A 195 -8.63 15.15 6.36
CA LYS A 195 -9.39 15.16 7.62
C LYS A 195 -10.90 15.21 7.38
N ALA A 196 -11.33 14.56 6.29
CA ALA A 196 -12.75 14.42 5.99
C ALA A 196 -13.48 13.70 7.12
N ASP A 197 -14.62 14.21 7.49
CA ASP A 197 -15.49 13.57 8.47
C ASP A 197 -16.24 12.41 7.80
N VAL A 198 -15.91 11.19 8.20
CA VAL A 198 -16.49 9.94 7.66
C VAL A 198 -18.04 9.98 7.73
N THR A 199 -18.61 10.62 8.75
CA THR A 199 -20.07 10.70 8.92
C THR A 199 -20.75 11.65 7.94
N LYS A 200 -19.98 12.55 7.33
CA LYS A 200 -20.45 13.56 6.36
C LYS A 200 -20.02 13.25 4.93
N ASP A 201 -19.10 12.33 4.78
CA ASP A 201 -18.67 11.84 3.48
C ASP A 201 -19.80 11.06 2.81
N SER A 202 -19.97 11.21 1.49
CA SER A 202 -21.05 10.57 0.75
C SER A 202 -21.04 9.05 0.91
N PHE A 203 -19.88 8.42 0.70
CA PHE A 203 -19.75 6.96 0.83
C PHE A 203 -19.74 6.52 2.30
N GLY A 204 -19.10 7.27 3.20
CA GLY A 204 -19.09 7.02 4.62
C GLY A 204 -20.50 7.04 5.23
N SER A 205 -21.32 8.02 4.83
CA SER A 205 -22.74 8.10 5.24
C SER A 205 -23.54 6.89 4.76
N LEU A 206 -23.33 6.43 3.51
CA LEU A 206 -23.99 5.23 2.98
C LEU A 206 -23.61 3.97 3.78
N LEU A 207 -22.34 3.80 4.13
CA LEU A 207 -21.88 2.68 4.96
C LEU A 207 -22.58 2.67 6.32
N ILE A 208 -22.67 3.84 6.97
CA ILE A 208 -23.34 3.99 8.28
C ILE A 208 -24.84 3.69 8.18
N GLN A 209 -25.52 4.22 7.17
CA GLN A 209 -26.95 3.96 6.92
C GLN A 209 -27.22 2.46 6.67
N ASN A 210 -26.24 1.72 6.18
CA ASN A 210 -26.31 0.28 5.94
C ASN A 210 -25.73 -0.57 7.09
N GLY A 211 -25.60 0.01 8.28
CA GLY A 211 -25.29 -0.71 9.52
C GLY A 211 -23.78 -0.95 9.78
N ILE A 212 -22.90 -0.27 9.05
CA ILE A 212 -21.45 -0.32 9.32
C ILE A 212 -21.09 0.88 10.20
N SER A 213 -20.77 0.65 11.47
CA SER A 213 -20.50 1.73 12.41
C SER A 213 -19.24 2.52 12.05
N LYS A 214 -19.16 3.77 12.51
CA LYS A 214 -17.96 4.59 12.35
C LYS A 214 -16.71 3.89 12.90
N GLU A 215 -16.83 3.24 14.05
CA GLU A 215 -15.73 2.49 14.67
C GLU A 215 -15.26 1.33 13.80
N THR A 216 -16.18 0.71 13.06
CA THR A 216 -15.84 -0.35 12.09
C THR A 216 -15.12 0.27 10.90
N ILE A 217 -15.60 1.39 10.36
CA ILE A 217 -14.95 2.10 9.25
C ILE A 217 -13.53 2.52 9.65
N ASP A 218 -13.35 3.09 10.83
CA ASP A 218 -12.04 3.50 11.34
C ASP A 218 -11.07 2.28 11.45
N LYS A 219 -11.56 1.13 11.92
CA LYS A 219 -10.76 -0.10 11.97
C LYS A 219 -10.44 -0.64 10.58
N TRP A 220 -11.35 -0.51 9.64
CA TRP A 220 -11.18 -0.99 8.28
C TRP A 220 -10.24 -0.12 7.46
N SER A 221 -10.12 1.16 7.81
CA SER A 221 -9.23 2.11 7.11
C SER A 221 -7.74 1.77 7.19
N VAL A 222 -7.35 0.79 8.02
CA VAL A 222 -5.98 0.28 8.11
C VAL A 222 -5.79 -1.08 7.41
N ASP A 223 -6.72 -1.47 6.57
CA ASP A 223 -6.74 -2.71 5.80
C ASP A 223 -6.54 -3.97 6.67
N PRO A 224 -7.47 -4.29 7.57
CA PRO A 224 -7.41 -5.50 8.36
C PRO A 224 -7.69 -6.75 7.51
N GLN A 225 -7.30 -7.91 8.04
CA GLN A 225 -7.78 -9.17 7.50
C GLN A 225 -9.24 -9.38 7.89
N VAL A 226 -10.10 -9.53 6.90
CA VAL A 226 -11.53 -9.79 7.08
C VAL A 226 -11.91 -11.06 6.29
N LYS A 227 -12.51 -12.03 6.98
CA LYS A 227 -12.88 -13.34 6.38
C LYS A 227 -11.72 -14.00 5.59
N GLY A 228 -10.49 -13.87 6.10
CA GLY A 228 -9.32 -14.55 5.54
C GLY A 228 -8.61 -13.81 4.41
N GLY A 229 -8.98 -12.56 4.10
CA GLY A 229 -8.34 -11.73 3.06
C GLY A 229 -8.16 -10.27 3.48
N SER A 230 -7.35 -9.55 2.74
CA SER A 230 -7.25 -8.09 2.85
C SER A 230 -8.61 -7.46 2.52
N LEU A 231 -9.06 -6.52 3.34
CA LEU A 231 -10.30 -5.79 3.10
C LEU A 231 -10.19 -4.96 1.82
N PHE A 232 -9.06 -4.28 1.62
CA PHE A 232 -8.87 -3.43 0.43
C PHE A 232 -8.84 -4.27 -0.84
N ASP A 233 -8.15 -5.42 -0.84
CA ASP A 233 -8.16 -6.36 -1.98
C ASP A 233 -9.59 -6.87 -2.29
N ALA A 234 -10.40 -7.10 -1.25
CA ALA A 234 -11.79 -7.56 -1.43
C ALA A 234 -12.73 -6.49 -2.01
N LEU A 235 -12.36 -5.22 -1.91
CA LEU A 235 -13.14 -4.08 -2.40
C LEU A 235 -12.53 -3.44 -3.65
N GLU A 236 -11.33 -3.88 -4.08
CA GLU A 236 -10.61 -3.32 -5.22
C GLU A 236 -11.46 -3.35 -6.50
N ASP A 237 -11.40 -2.27 -7.26
CA ASP A 237 -12.06 -2.06 -8.55
C ASP A 237 -13.60 -2.15 -8.54
N LEU A 238 -14.23 -2.20 -7.36
CA LEU A 238 -15.68 -2.17 -7.26
C LEU A 238 -16.21 -0.73 -7.34
N ASP A 239 -17.28 -0.55 -8.11
CA ASP A 239 -18.07 0.68 -8.10
C ASP A 239 -18.86 0.84 -6.79
N SER A 240 -19.40 2.02 -6.52
CA SER A 240 -19.98 2.39 -5.22
C SER A 240 -21.02 1.40 -4.70
N ASP A 241 -21.95 0.96 -5.55
CA ASP A 241 -23.03 0.06 -5.13
C ASP A 241 -22.50 -1.35 -4.82
N ALA A 242 -21.61 -1.87 -5.67
CA ALA A 242 -20.97 -3.18 -5.47
C ALA A 242 -20.04 -3.16 -4.25
N CYS A 243 -19.28 -2.08 -4.07
CA CYS A 243 -18.42 -1.87 -2.93
C CYS A 243 -19.22 -1.81 -1.61
N LEU A 244 -20.34 -1.07 -1.59
CA LEU A 244 -21.26 -1.02 -0.45
C LEU A 244 -21.84 -2.39 -0.13
N ALA A 245 -22.36 -3.10 -1.13
CA ALA A 245 -22.94 -4.44 -0.95
C ALA A 245 -21.89 -5.41 -0.38
N LYS A 246 -20.67 -5.38 -0.91
CA LYS A 246 -19.56 -6.21 -0.43
C LYS A 246 -19.13 -5.85 0.98
N ALA A 247 -19.05 -4.57 1.31
CA ALA A 247 -18.74 -4.09 2.65
C ALA A 247 -19.80 -4.57 3.67
N VAL A 248 -21.08 -4.50 3.34
CA VAL A 248 -22.17 -5.02 4.17
C VAL A 248 -22.07 -6.53 4.36
N GLU A 249 -21.74 -7.29 3.29
CA GLU A 249 -21.49 -8.74 3.38
C GLU A 249 -20.34 -9.06 4.36
N LEU A 250 -19.24 -8.32 4.24
CA LEU A 250 -18.05 -8.51 5.09
C LEU A 250 -18.30 -8.13 6.56
N ASN A 251 -19.23 -7.21 6.83
CA ASN A 251 -19.60 -6.79 8.18
C ASN A 251 -20.51 -7.80 8.91
N LYS A 252 -21.14 -8.72 8.19
CA LYS A 252 -21.96 -9.78 8.82
C LYS A 252 -21.07 -10.72 9.61
N LYS A 253 -21.44 -10.97 10.86
CA LYS A 253 -20.78 -11.91 11.76
C LYS A 253 -20.89 -13.36 11.28
#